data_b5829af1ee26f7eb7a339da3142a7486
#
_entry.id   b5829af1ee26f7eb7a339da3142a7486
#
_cell.length_a   1.000
_cell.length_b   1.000
_cell.length_c   1.000
_cell.angle_alpha   90.00
_cell.angle_beta   90.00
_cell.angle_gamma   90.00
#
_symmetry.space_group_name_H-M   'P 1'
#
loop_
_entity.id
_entity.type
_entity.pdbx_description
1 polymer ?
#
loop_
_entity_poly.entity_id
_entity_poly.type
_entity_poly.pdbx_seq_one_letter_code
_entity_poly.pdbx_strand_id
1 'polypeptide(L)'
;MSDDAFGRVLGLGASGYCCTQIMVQLLLDVQGREAPDAMRAAGGLCRGFGLAEGACGILLGGCMAMGLCAAKGHGGEEPHEALEAMTTEFAEWFRERTAASGGISCGAILGDSAGGRPDFGKCHGLLLEAYGKMFEVLAAYGVDPTLPREG
;
A
#
# COMPACT_ATOMS: atom_id res chain seq x y z
N MET A 1 13.35 -9.88 -2.00
CA MET A 1 13.30 -8.56 -1.39
C MET A 1 14.56 -8.28 -0.62
N SER A 2 15.04 -7.06 -0.67
CA SER A 2 16.30 -6.70 -0.01
C SER A 2 16.11 -6.46 1.48
N ASP A 3 17.18 -6.66 2.24
CA ASP A 3 17.22 -6.31 3.67
C ASP A 3 16.93 -4.82 3.88
N ASP A 4 17.23 -3.98 2.89
CA ASP A 4 16.96 -2.54 2.91
C ASP A 4 15.45 -2.23 2.99
N ALA A 5 14.62 -2.96 2.25
CA ALA A 5 13.17 -2.78 2.31
C ALA A 5 12.62 -3.15 3.67
N PHE A 6 13.08 -4.25 4.24
CA PHE A 6 12.67 -4.67 5.59
C PHE A 6 13.06 -3.63 6.64
N GLY A 7 14.31 -3.17 6.60
CA GLY A 7 14.80 -2.14 7.51
C GLY A 7 14.02 -0.84 7.37
N ARG A 8 13.70 -0.45 6.14
CA ARG A 8 12.91 0.75 5.88
C ARG A 8 11.49 0.65 6.46
N VAL A 9 10.84 -0.51 6.30
CA VAL A 9 9.50 -0.76 6.87
C VAL A 9 9.55 -0.64 8.39
N LEU A 10 10.53 -1.27 9.03
CA LEU A 10 10.68 -1.18 10.48
C LEU A 10 10.90 0.26 10.94
N GLY A 11 11.76 1.00 10.26
CA GLY A 11 12.04 2.40 10.58
C GLY A 11 10.82 3.30 10.44
N LEU A 12 10.05 3.12 9.39
CA LEU A 12 8.83 3.90 9.18
C LEU A 12 7.78 3.59 10.25
N GLY A 13 7.60 2.32 10.58
CA GLY A 13 6.69 1.92 11.66
C GLY A 13 7.11 2.51 13.00
N ALA A 14 8.41 2.48 13.32
CA ALA A 14 8.94 3.08 14.54
C ALA A 14 8.75 4.60 14.57
N SER A 15 8.71 5.25 13.42
CA SER A 15 8.48 6.69 13.29
C SER A 15 6.99 7.08 13.35
N GLY A 16 6.10 6.10 13.52
CA GLY A 16 4.67 6.36 13.68
C GLY A 16 3.82 6.29 12.42
N TYR A 17 4.38 5.87 11.30
CA TYR A 17 3.59 5.70 10.08
C TYR A 17 2.80 4.39 10.11
N CYS A 18 1.58 4.42 9.60
CA CYS A 18 0.74 3.23 9.49
C CYS A 18 0.93 2.51 8.15
N CYS A 19 0.32 1.33 8.00
CA CYS A 19 0.50 0.48 6.82
C CYS A 19 0.19 1.19 5.51
N THR A 20 -0.88 1.99 5.45
CA THR A 20 -1.25 2.75 4.26
C THR A 20 -0.12 3.70 3.87
N GLN A 21 0.37 4.45 4.87
CA GLN A 21 1.45 5.41 4.66
C GLN A 21 2.76 4.73 4.28
N ILE A 22 3.07 3.60 4.90
CA ILE A 22 4.31 2.88 4.59
C ILE A 22 4.32 2.42 3.13
N MET A 23 3.22 1.87 2.63
CA MET A 23 3.14 1.45 1.23
C MET A 23 3.37 2.63 0.27
N VAL A 24 2.76 3.78 0.56
CA VAL A 24 2.94 4.99 -0.25
C VAL A 24 4.39 5.49 -0.17
N GLN A 25 4.95 5.52 1.03
CA GLN A 25 6.32 5.99 1.23
C GLN A 25 7.35 5.13 0.51
N LEU A 26 7.15 3.81 0.50
CA LEU A 26 8.06 2.90 -0.21
C LEU A 26 8.08 3.20 -1.72
N LEU A 27 6.94 3.55 -2.31
CA LEU A 27 6.91 3.97 -3.70
C LEU A 27 7.63 5.31 -3.88
N LEU A 28 7.36 6.28 -3.01
CA LEU A 28 8.01 7.59 -3.09
C LEU A 28 9.54 7.47 -2.96
N ASP A 29 10.01 6.53 -2.14
CA ASP A 29 11.44 6.27 -2.00
C ASP A 29 12.08 5.88 -3.33
N VAL A 30 11.45 4.98 -4.11
CA VAL A 30 12.01 4.58 -5.41
C VAL A 30 11.88 5.68 -6.47
N GLN A 31 10.99 6.62 -6.27
CA GLN A 31 10.88 7.81 -7.12
C GLN A 31 11.81 8.94 -6.68
N GLY A 32 12.48 8.78 -5.54
CA GLY A 32 13.42 9.79 -5.03
C GLY A 32 12.77 11.11 -4.67
N ARG A 33 11.51 11.10 -4.22
CA ARG A 33 10.77 12.33 -3.90
C ARG A 33 9.92 12.21 -2.64
N GLU A 34 9.48 13.35 -2.15
CA GLU A 34 8.55 13.44 -1.05
C GLU A 34 7.20 13.96 -1.54
N ALA A 35 6.12 13.52 -0.92
CA ALA A 35 4.76 13.98 -1.21
C ALA A 35 3.96 14.04 0.09
N PRO A 36 4.18 15.07 0.92
CA PRO A 36 3.52 15.16 2.22
C PRO A 36 1.99 15.11 2.15
N ASP A 37 1.38 15.69 1.13
CA ASP A 37 -0.07 15.67 0.98
C ASP A 37 -0.59 14.26 0.69
N ALA A 38 0.12 13.49 -0.11
CA ALA A 38 -0.23 12.10 -0.35
C ALA A 38 -0.08 11.28 0.94
N MET A 39 0.97 11.53 1.71
CA MET A 39 1.20 10.86 2.99
C MET A 39 0.11 11.18 4.01
N ARG A 40 -0.32 12.45 4.09
CA ARG A 40 -1.43 12.84 4.99
C ARG A 40 -2.73 12.18 4.56
N ALA A 41 -3.03 12.17 3.27
CA ALA A 41 -4.24 11.53 2.75
C ALA A 41 -4.25 10.04 3.06
N ALA A 42 -3.12 9.37 2.90
CA ALA A 42 -2.98 7.95 3.23
C ALA A 42 -3.23 7.70 4.74
N GLY A 43 -2.80 8.62 5.59
CA GLY A 43 -2.99 8.52 7.03
C GLY A 43 -4.45 8.45 7.47
N GLY A 44 -5.35 9.01 6.68
CA GLY A 44 -6.79 8.95 6.96
C GLY A 44 -7.41 7.56 6.82
N LEU A 45 -6.70 6.63 6.19
CA LEU A 45 -7.18 5.27 5.95
C LEU A 45 -6.53 4.24 6.88
N CYS A 46 -5.78 4.69 7.87
CA CYS A 46 -5.09 3.81 8.80
C CYS A 46 -6.04 2.89 9.56
N ARG A 47 -5.65 1.63 9.73
CA ARG A 47 -6.35 0.64 10.56
C ARG A 47 -7.83 0.49 10.18
N GLY A 48 -8.12 0.39 8.88
CA GLY A 48 -9.49 0.20 8.44
C GLY A 48 -10.41 1.33 8.91
N PHE A 49 -10.00 2.55 8.64
CA PHE A 49 -10.71 3.79 9.01
C PHE A 49 -10.76 4.01 10.54
N GLY A 50 -9.76 3.51 11.25
CA GLY A 50 -9.66 3.62 12.71
C GLY A 50 -10.50 2.61 13.48
N LEU A 51 -11.37 1.85 12.81
CA LEU A 51 -12.29 0.91 13.45
C LEU A 51 -11.88 -0.56 13.24
N ALA A 52 -10.83 -0.81 12.47
CA ALA A 52 -10.38 -2.14 12.06
C ALA A 52 -11.41 -2.91 11.20
N GLU A 53 -12.52 -2.29 10.84
CA GLU A 53 -13.58 -2.90 10.03
C GLU A 53 -13.38 -2.72 8.52
N GLY A 54 -12.66 -1.67 8.12
CA GLY A 54 -12.38 -1.40 6.72
C GLY A 54 -11.25 -2.25 6.16
N ALA A 55 -11.03 -2.14 4.86
CA ALA A 55 -9.97 -2.87 4.18
C ALA A 55 -8.60 -2.56 4.79
N CYS A 56 -7.71 -3.56 4.76
CA CYS A 56 -6.36 -3.42 5.28
C CYS A 56 -5.60 -2.27 4.60
N GLY A 57 -4.87 -1.50 5.40
CA GLY A 57 -4.06 -0.38 4.91
C GLY A 57 -2.99 -0.79 3.91
N ILE A 58 -2.53 -2.03 3.96
CA ILE A 58 -1.57 -2.57 2.99
C ILE A 58 -2.20 -2.60 1.59
N LEU A 59 -3.44 -3.08 1.51
CA LEU A 59 -4.18 -3.12 0.26
C LEU A 59 -4.47 -1.70 -0.24
N LEU A 60 -5.02 -0.86 0.61
CA LEU A 60 -5.36 0.52 0.24
C LEU A 60 -4.12 1.32 -0.14
N GLY A 61 -3.05 1.19 0.65
CA GLY A 61 -1.80 1.88 0.38
C GLY A 61 -1.15 1.42 -0.92
N GLY A 62 -1.22 0.13 -1.24
CA GLY A 62 -0.75 -0.38 -2.53
C GLY A 62 -1.52 0.21 -3.70
N CYS A 63 -2.84 0.28 -3.58
CA CYS A 63 -3.68 0.91 -4.61
C CYS A 63 -3.37 2.41 -4.74
N MET A 64 -3.18 3.10 -3.62
CA MET A 64 -2.79 4.51 -3.64
C MET A 64 -1.44 4.73 -4.31
N ALA A 65 -0.47 3.86 -4.04
CA ALA A 65 0.85 3.91 -4.66
C ALA A 65 0.76 3.72 -6.18
N MET A 66 -0.06 2.77 -6.63
CA MET A 66 -0.33 2.60 -8.07
C MET A 66 -1.02 3.82 -8.66
N GLY A 67 -1.90 4.45 -7.88
CA GLY A 67 -2.54 5.71 -8.28
C GLY A 67 -1.52 6.84 -8.52
N LEU A 68 -0.50 6.93 -7.69
CA LEU A 68 0.58 7.92 -7.89
C LEU A 68 1.31 7.70 -9.23
N CYS A 69 1.34 6.47 -9.72
CA CYS A 69 1.98 6.15 -10.99
C CYS A 69 1.05 6.31 -12.21
N ALA A 70 -0.26 6.20 -12.01
CA ALA A 70 -1.17 5.98 -13.14
C ALA A 70 -2.50 6.73 -13.09
N ALA A 71 -2.87 7.36 -11.96
CA ALA A 71 -4.15 8.04 -11.85
C ALA A 71 -4.11 9.47 -12.40
N LYS A 72 -5.28 10.00 -12.70
CA LYS A 72 -5.43 11.39 -13.12
C LYS A 72 -5.23 12.33 -11.92
N GLY A 73 -4.26 13.22 -12.02
CA GLY A 73 -3.92 14.17 -10.95
C GLY A 73 -4.39 15.60 -11.19
N HIS A 74 -4.76 15.94 -12.42
CA HIS A 74 -5.25 17.29 -12.76
C HIS A 74 -6.15 17.23 -13.99
N GLY A 75 -6.85 18.32 -14.26
CA GLY A 75 -7.89 18.38 -15.30
C GLY A 75 -7.43 18.07 -16.72
N GLY A 76 -6.17 18.38 -17.04
CA GLY A 76 -5.62 18.12 -18.37
C GLY A 76 -4.99 16.76 -18.57
N GLU A 77 -5.03 15.91 -17.55
CA GLU A 77 -4.42 14.59 -17.58
C GLU A 77 -5.47 13.51 -17.76
N GLU A 78 -5.12 12.43 -18.47
CA GLU A 78 -5.94 11.24 -18.53
C GLU A 78 -5.31 10.14 -17.65
N PRO A 79 -6.10 9.33 -16.94
CA PRO A 79 -5.53 8.22 -16.20
C PRO A 79 -4.95 7.20 -17.17
N HIS A 80 -3.93 6.48 -16.73
CA HIS A 80 -3.38 5.38 -17.50
C HIS A 80 -4.47 4.33 -17.72
N GLU A 81 -4.59 3.83 -18.94
CA GLU A 81 -5.67 2.90 -19.31
C GLU A 81 -5.68 1.60 -18.50
N ALA A 82 -4.53 1.19 -17.95
CA ALA A 82 -4.39 -0.03 -17.18
C ALA A 82 -4.61 0.15 -15.67
N LEU A 83 -4.89 1.37 -15.19
CA LEU A 83 -5.00 1.62 -13.75
C LEU A 83 -5.99 0.67 -13.06
N GLU A 84 -7.20 0.57 -13.60
CA GLU A 84 -8.23 -0.27 -13.00
C GLU A 84 -7.84 -1.75 -13.03
N ALA A 85 -7.25 -2.22 -14.11
CA ALA A 85 -6.78 -3.60 -14.22
C ALA A 85 -5.68 -3.90 -13.21
N MET A 86 -4.76 -2.97 -13.01
CA MET A 86 -3.66 -3.13 -12.03
C MET A 86 -4.18 -3.20 -10.60
N THR A 87 -5.05 -2.30 -10.22
CA THR A 87 -5.60 -2.30 -8.86
C THR A 87 -6.47 -3.53 -8.62
N THR A 88 -7.24 -3.96 -9.61
CA THR A 88 -8.05 -5.17 -9.53
C THR A 88 -7.17 -6.41 -9.34
N GLU A 89 -6.12 -6.56 -10.13
CA GLU A 89 -5.21 -7.71 -10.02
C GLU A 89 -4.52 -7.74 -8.65
N PHE A 90 -4.06 -6.59 -8.17
CA PHE A 90 -3.45 -6.48 -6.86
C PHE A 90 -4.45 -6.84 -5.75
N ALA A 91 -5.69 -6.36 -5.84
CA ALA A 91 -6.73 -6.64 -4.86
C ALA A 91 -7.13 -8.12 -4.85
N GLU A 92 -7.21 -8.74 -6.02
CA GLU A 92 -7.51 -10.18 -6.12
C GLU A 92 -6.40 -11.02 -5.49
N TRP A 93 -5.14 -10.69 -5.78
CA TRP A 93 -4.01 -11.34 -5.14
C TRP A 93 -4.07 -11.18 -3.62
N PHE A 94 -4.34 -9.97 -3.15
CA PHE A 94 -4.42 -9.68 -1.72
C PHE A 94 -5.54 -10.48 -1.04
N ARG A 95 -6.69 -10.56 -1.70
CA ARG A 95 -7.83 -11.34 -1.19
C ARG A 95 -7.48 -12.82 -1.04
N GLU A 96 -6.83 -13.41 -2.03
CA GLU A 96 -6.38 -14.80 -1.98
C GLU A 96 -5.34 -14.99 -0.87
N ARG A 97 -4.39 -14.07 -0.78
CA ARG A 97 -3.31 -14.13 0.21
C ARG A 97 -3.81 -14.03 1.64
N THR A 98 -4.91 -13.33 1.88
CA THR A 98 -5.47 -13.11 3.21
C THR A 98 -6.68 -14.00 3.51
N ALA A 99 -7.05 -14.89 2.61
CA ALA A 99 -8.22 -15.76 2.79
C ALA A 99 -8.17 -16.55 4.10
N ALA A 100 -7.00 -17.05 4.49
CA ALA A 100 -6.83 -17.81 5.74
C ALA A 100 -7.05 -16.96 7.00
N SER A 101 -6.95 -15.63 6.87
CA SER A 101 -7.21 -14.70 7.98
C SER A 101 -8.69 -14.34 8.11
N GLY A 102 -9.52 -14.75 7.16
CA GLY A 102 -10.94 -14.47 7.17
C GLY A 102 -11.39 -13.29 6.29
N GLY A 103 -10.46 -12.65 5.58
CA GLY A 103 -10.77 -11.57 4.66
C GLY A 103 -9.75 -10.44 4.63
N ILE A 104 -10.11 -9.37 3.93
CA ILE A 104 -9.20 -8.25 3.66
C ILE A 104 -9.26 -7.13 4.68
N SER A 105 -10.13 -7.22 5.70
CA SER A 105 -10.22 -6.17 6.70
C SER A 105 -9.01 -6.15 7.62
N CYS A 106 -8.71 -4.98 8.14
CA CYS A 106 -7.64 -4.81 9.13
C CYS A 106 -7.86 -5.74 10.33
N GLY A 107 -9.10 -5.79 10.83
CA GLY A 107 -9.44 -6.64 11.97
C GLY A 107 -9.27 -8.13 11.68
N ALA A 108 -9.65 -8.59 10.49
CA ALA A 108 -9.48 -9.99 10.10
C ALA A 108 -7.99 -10.37 10.07
N ILE A 109 -7.14 -9.52 9.52
CA ILE A 109 -5.70 -9.78 9.40
C ILE A 109 -5.01 -9.72 10.75
N LEU A 110 -5.32 -8.73 11.58
CA LEU A 110 -4.76 -8.60 12.92
C LEU A 110 -5.30 -9.66 13.88
N GLY A 111 -6.51 -10.18 13.61
CA GLY A 111 -7.13 -11.19 14.46
C GLY A 111 -7.34 -10.67 15.89
N ASP A 112 -7.02 -11.48 16.89
CA ASP A 112 -7.21 -11.17 18.31
C ASP A 112 -6.42 -9.94 18.77
N SER A 113 -5.38 -9.54 18.03
CA SER A 113 -4.59 -8.38 18.38
C SER A 113 -5.26 -7.05 18.01
N ALA A 114 -6.36 -7.07 17.22
CA ALA A 114 -7.03 -5.86 16.77
C ALA A 114 -7.74 -5.10 17.91
N GLY A 115 -8.21 -5.81 18.93
CA GLY A 115 -8.98 -5.24 20.04
C GLY A 115 -8.17 -4.60 21.15
N GLY A 116 -6.85 -4.75 21.13
CA GLY A 116 -5.93 -4.20 22.12
C GLY A 116 -4.80 -3.46 21.45
N ARG A 117 -3.57 -3.68 21.92
CA ARG A 117 -2.39 -3.18 21.25
C ARG A 117 -2.11 -4.06 20.02
N PRO A 118 -2.25 -3.55 18.79
CA PRO A 118 -2.07 -4.37 17.61
C PRO A 118 -0.65 -4.95 17.50
N ASP A 119 -0.57 -6.21 17.10
CA ASP A 119 0.71 -6.83 16.77
C ASP A 119 1.05 -6.55 15.31
N PHE A 120 1.73 -5.44 15.07
CA PHE A 120 2.11 -5.04 13.73
C PHE A 120 3.16 -5.96 13.10
N GLY A 121 3.80 -6.83 13.90
CA GLY A 121 4.70 -7.85 13.38
C GLY A 121 4.02 -8.80 12.41
N LYS A 122 2.72 -9.08 12.61
CA LYS A 122 1.91 -9.88 11.68
C LYS A 122 1.77 -9.21 10.33
N CYS A 123 1.81 -7.89 10.30
CA CYS A 123 1.59 -7.11 9.08
C CYS A 123 2.86 -6.90 8.27
N HIS A 124 4.04 -6.91 8.91
CA HIS A 124 5.29 -6.60 8.23
C HIS A 124 5.60 -7.57 7.09
N GLY A 125 5.42 -8.87 7.33
CA GLY A 125 5.64 -9.89 6.30
C GLY A 125 4.69 -9.72 5.12
N LEU A 126 3.41 -9.52 5.42
CA LEU A 126 2.39 -9.28 4.40
C LEU A 126 2.67 -8.00 3.63
N LEU A 127 3.10 -6.95 4.32
CA LEU A 127 3.44 -5.67 3.71
C LEU A 127 4.58 -5.82 2.70
N LEU A 128 5.63 -6.56 3.06
CA LEU A 128 6.76 -6.80 2.16
C LEU A 128 6.35 -7.62 0.93
N GLU A 129 5.51 -8.64 1.11
CA GLU A 129 4.98 -9.41 0.00
C GLU A 129 4.13 -8.53 -0.93
N ALA A 130 3.28 -7.69 -0.34
CA ALA A 130 2.43 -6.78 -1.11
C ALA A 130 3.25 -5.73 -1.86
N TYR A 131 4.32 -5.24 -1.24
CA TYR A 131 5.25 -4.31 -1.88
C TYR A 131 5.85 -4.93 -3.14
N GLY A 132 6.35 -6.17 -3.03
CA GLY A 132 6.88 -6.88 -4.21
C GLY A 132 5.83 -7.14 -5.27
N LYS A 133 4.61 -7.52 -4.86
CA LYS A 133 3.52 -7.76 -5.80
C LYS A 133 3.10 -6.48 -6.53
N MET A 134 3.06 -5.37 -5.83
CA MET A 134 2.75 -4.07 -6.44
C MET A 134 3.72 -3.75 -7.58
N PHE A 135 5.03 -3.91 -7.36
CA PHE A 135 6.03 -3.69 -8.41
C PHE A 135 5.87 -4.68 -9.57
N GLU A 136 5.58 -5.93 -9.26
CA GLU A 136 5.33 -6.94 -10.28
C GLU A 136 4.15 -6.57 -11.18
N VAL A 137 3.06 -6.11 -10.58
CA VAL A 137 1.87 -5.68 -11.32
C VAL A 137 2.17 -4.46 -12.19
N LEU A 138 2.81 -3.44 -11.63
CA LEU A 138 3.19 -2.24 -12.39
C LEU A 138 4.05 -2.60 -13.61
N ALA A 139 5.05 -3.43 -13.41
CA ALA A 139 5.95 -3.86 -14.48
C ALA A 139 5.20 -4.65 -15.57
N ALA A 140 4.28 -5.53 -15.18
CA ALA A 140 3.51 -6.34 -16.11
C ALA A 140 2.65 -5.49 -17.06
N TYR A 141 2.23 -4.32 -16.61
CA TYR A 141 1.43 -3.39 -17.43
C TYR A 141 2.26 -2.26 -18.04
N GLY A 142 3.59 -2.36 -17.97
CA GLY A 142 4.50 -1.41 -18.61
C GLY A 142 4.64 -0.07 -17.90
N VAL A 143 4.28 -0.01 -16.61
CA VAL A 143 4.38 1.22 -15.82
C VAL A 143 5.67 1.17 -15.01
N ASP A 144 6.55 2.15 -15.19
CA ASP A 144 7.81 2.25 -14.45
C ASP A 144 7.56 2.92 -13.09
N PRO A 145 7.70 2.18 -11.96
CA PRO A 145 7.42 2.75 -10.64
C PRO A 145 8.44 3.80 -10.19
N THR A 146 9.60 3.87 -10.83
CA THR A 146 10.64 4.83 -10.45
C THR A 146 10.41 6.22 -11.03
N LEU A 147 9.47 6.34 -11.96
CA LEU A 147 9.18 7.62 -12.62
C LEU A 147 7.90 8.22 -12.06
N PRO A 148 7.98 9.42 -11.44
CA PRO A 148 6.77 10.11 -11.03
C PRO A 148 5.96 10.47 -12.25
N ARG A 149 4.63 10.42 -12.12
CA ARG A 149 3.76 10.87 -13.19
C ARG A 149 3.80 12.39 -13.26
N GLU A 150 4.10 12.91 -14.44
CA GLU A 150 4.14 14.35 -14.64
C GLU A 150 2.74 14.95 -14.69
N GLY A 151 2.54 16.02 -13.97
CA GLY A 151 1.25 16.68 -13.89
C GLY A 151 1.25 18.09 -14.41
#